data_5279f15854cc99dbc354a0e81df6fa9a
#
_entry.id   5279f15854cc99dbc354a0e81df6fa9a
#
_cell.length_a   1.000
_cell.length_b   1.000
_cell.length_c   1.000
_cell.angle_alpha   90.00
_cell.angle_beta   90.00
_cell.angle_gamma   90.00
#
_symmetry.space_group_name_H-M   'P 1'
#
loop_
_entity.id
_entity.type
_entity.pdbx_description
1 polymer ?
#
loop_
_entity_poly.entity_id
_entity_poly.type
_entity_poly.pdbx_seq_one_letter_code
_entity_poly.pdbx_strand_id
1 'polypeptide(L)'
;VVEDLDHTGFNESKQYVIYINYDSVVIEKPQSIKLEIGLRYNPILPTRNMPVKHRFLHPFTNQPLFEGGSVACLDLTEVVAEKMRATATRHHIAPRDFYDLGFIIEAGFDFQNPEFWKLFQKKLAEDGFNTDLSKYQNNLGRSDTEISDMADRIEAELLAVLAPQEQKA
;
A
#
# COMPACT_ATOMS: atom_id res chain seq x y z
N VAL A 1 6.50 15.62 19.86
CA VAL A 1 5.73 16.87 19.82
C VAL A 1 5.19 16.98 18.40
N VAL A 2 3.87 17.10 18.25
CA VAL A 2 3.24 17.38 16.94
C VAL A 2 3.28 18.91 16.82
N GLU A 3 4.20 19.42 16.02
CA GLU A 3 4.43 20.86 15.94
C GLU A 3 3.74 21.56 14.79
N ASP A 4 3.19 20.87 13.80
CA ASP A 4 2.56 21.58 12.69
C ASP A 4 1.40 20.78 12.07
N LEU A 5 0.20 21.36 12.17
CA LEU A 5 -1.01 20.89 11.52
C LEU A 5 -1.36 21.73 10.28
N ASP A 6 -0.48 22.60 9.83
CA ASP A 6 -0.75 23.59 8.77
C ASP A 6 -1.04 22.97 7.40
N HIS A 7 -0.75 21.69 7.22
CA HIS A 7 -1.08 20.96 6.00
C HIS A 7 -2.06 19.82 6.23
N THR A 8 -2.79 19.86 7.32
CA THR A 8 -3.85 18.91 7.62
C THR A 8 -5.08 19.27 6.81
N GLY A 9 -5.50 18.43 5.91
CA GLY A 9 -6.66 18.69 5.08
C GLY A 9 -7.31 17.44 4.53
N PHE A 10 -8.59 17.61 4.20
CA PHE A 10 -9.36 16.64 3.47
C PHE A 10 -9.14 16.88 1.98
N ASN A 11 -8.45 15.97 1.30
CA ASN A 11 -8.18 16.09 -0.13
C ASN A 11 -9.34 15.55 -0.99
N GLU A 12 -9.29 15.80 -2.29
CA GLU A 12 -10.29 15.32 -3.26
C GLU A 12 -10.43 13.79 -3.27
N SER A 13 -9.39 13.06 -2.85
CA SER A 13 -9.39 11.62 -2.70
C SER A 13 -10.05 11.11 -1.42
N LYS A 14 -10.72 11.99 -0.65
CA LYS A 14 -11.35 11.68 0.65
C LYS A 14 -10.35 11.04 1.62
N GLN A 15 -9.20 11.68 1.77
CA GLN A 15 -8.15 11.29 2.70
C GLN A 15 -7.82 12.46 3.61
N TYR A 16 -7.57 12.17 4.89
CA TYR A 16 -6.82 13.07 5.74
C TYR A 16 -5.33 12.81 5.56
N VAL A 17 -4.58 13.88 5.35
CA VAL A 17 -3.12 13.84 5.27
C VAL A 17 -2.56 14.62 6.46
N ILE A 18 -1.73 13.95 7.25
CA ILE A 18 -1.09 14.51 8.44
C ILE A 18 0.42 14.37 8.27
N TYR A 19 1.16 15.43 8.52
CA TYR A 19 2.61 15.41 8.58
C TYR A 19 3.04 15.51 10.05
N ILE A 20 3.79 14.49 10.51
CA ILE A 20 4.37 14.46 11.85
C ILE A 20 5.84 14.84 11.71
N ASN A 21 6.18 16.06 12.07
CA ASN A 21 7.54 16.54 12.03
C ASN A 21 8.26 16.17 13.35
N TYR A 22 9.51 15.74 13.26
CA TYR A 22 10.33 15.40 14.40
C TYR A 22 11.81 15.69 14.14
N ASP A 23 12.54 15.97 15.18
CA ASP A 23 13.99 16.09 15.11
C ASP A 23 14.61 14.70 15.28
N SER A 24 15.40 14.29 14.30
CA SER A 24 16.13 13.03 14.37
C SER A 24 17.37 13.19 15.21
N VAL A 25 17.60 12.28 16.16
CA VAL A 25 18.85 12.24 16.94
C VAL A 25 20.04 11.66 16.16
N VAL A 26 19.79 11.11 14.97
CA VAL A 26 20.80 10.47 14.12
C VAL A 26 21.14 11.34 12.91
N ILE A 27 20.16 12.05 12.38
CA ILE A 27 20.29 12.91 11.21
C ILE A 27 20.02 14.33 11.68
N GLU A 28 21.00 15.22 11.63
CA GLU A 28 20.90 16.62 12.06
C GLU A 28 20.01 17.46 11.12
N LYS A 29 18.85 16.92 10.75
CA LYS A 29 17.86 17.58 9.90
C LYS A 29 16.46 17.20 10.36
N PRO A 30 15.52 18.12 10.29
CA PRO A 30 14.11 17.82 10.52
C PRO A 30 13.66 16.68 9.59
N GLN A 31 12.92 15.74 10.15
CA GLN A 31 12.33 14.61 9.44
C GLN A 31 10.81 14.72 9.52
N SER A 32 10.12 14.15 8.54
CA SER A 32 8.67 14.15 8.50
C SER A 32 8.14 12.75 8.19
N ILE A 33 7.12 12.35 8.92
CA ILE A 33 6.34 11.14 8.64
C ILE A 33 4.98 11.60 8.09
N LYS A 34 4.68 11.20 6.86
CA LYS A 34 3.37 11.41 6.26
C LYS A 34 2.43 10.30 6.67
N LEU A 35 1.31 10.66 7.28
CA LEU A 35 0.22 9.75 7.61
C LEU A 35 -0.97 10.04 6.71
N GLU A 36 -1.44 9.06 5.97
CA GLU A 36 -2.61 9.17 5.09
C GLU A 36 -3.73 8.27 5.64
N ILE A 37 -4.86 8.88 5.95
CA ILE A 37 -6.03 8.19 6.50
C ILE A 37 -7.15 8.27 5.47
N GLY A 38 -7.45 7.15 4.82
CA GLY A 38 -8.59 7.04 3.91
C GLY A 38 -9.92 6.96 4.66
N LEU A 39 -10.91 7.72 4.23
CA LEU A 39 -12.25 7.76 4.83
C LEU A 39 -13.35 7.35 3.83
N ARG A 40 -12.98 6.66 2.76
CA ARG A 40 -13.93 6.37 1.69
C ARG A 40 -14.97 5.33 2.12
N TYR A 41 -14.50 4.21 2.58
CA TYR A 41 -15.34 3.05 2.89
C TYR A 41 -14.82 2.31 4.12
N ASN A 42 -15.74 1.65 4.81
CA ASN A 42 -15.38 0.71 5.85
C ASN A 42 -14.84 -0.59 5.23
N PRO A 43 -14.02 -1.35 5.97
CA PRO A 43 -13.64 -2.70 5.56
C PRO A 43 -14.87 -3.58 5.29
N ILE A 44 -14.84 -4.34 4.20
CA ILE A 44 -15.90 -5.31 3.87
C ILE A 44 -15.72 -6.59 4.67
N LEU A 45 -14.45 -7.02 4.84
CA LEU A 45 -14.10 -8.18 5.65
C LEU A 45 -13.74 -7.75 7.08
N PRO A 46 -13.89 -8.65 8.07
CA PRO A 46 -13.48 -8.37 9.44
C PRO A 46 -11.99 -8.01 9.51
N THR A 47 -11.68 -6.94 10.21
CA THR A 47 -10.28 -6.57 10.50
C THR A 47 -9.67 -7.50 11.53
N ARG A 48 -8.32 -7.64 11.50
CA ARG A 48 -7.55 -8.42 12.45
C ARG A 48 -6.58 -7.52 13.20
N ASN A 49 -6.50 -7.68 14.51
CA ASN A 49 -5.47 -7.02 15.29
C ASN A 49 -4.13 -7.70 15.06
N MET A 50 -3.17 -6.96 14.53
CA MET A 50 -1.81 -7.44 14.27
C MET A 50 -0.82 -6.67 15.14
N PRO A 51 0.17 -7.36 15.73
CA PRO A 51 1.21 -6.69 16.50
C PRO A 51 2.07 -5.83 15.59
N VAL A 52 2.38 -4.62 16.04
CA VAL A 52 3.33 -3.74 15.36
C VAL A 52 4.72 -4.31 15.57
N LYS A 53 5.33 -4.79 14.48
CA LYS A 53 6.71 -5.29 14.51
C LYS A 53 7.66 -4.12 14.32
N HIS A 54 8.68 -4.04 15.15
CA HIS A 54 9.76 -3.08 15.02
C HIS A 54 11.11 -3.80 15.09
N ARG A 55 12.16 -3.13 14.62
CA ARG A 55 13.53 -3.68 14.60
C ARG A 55 14.42 -3.11 15.70
N PHE A 56 13.84 -2.43 16.69
CA PHE A 56 14.59 -1.91 17.84
C PHE A 56 14.82 -3.02 18.86
N LEU A 57 15.89 -3.77 18.64
CA LEU A 57 16.26 -4.92 19.47
C LEU A 57 17.43 -4.57 20.37
N HIS A 58 17.44 -5.15 21.55
CA HIS A 58 18.59 -5.05 22.46
C HIS A 58 19.80 -5.75 21.83
N PRO A 59 20.97 -5.07 21.72
CA PRO A 59 22.09 -5.56 20.91
C PRO A 59 22.69 -6.89 21.38
N PHE A 60 22.53 -7.22 22.67
CA PHE A 60 23.09 -8.46 23.24
C PHE A 60 22.05 -9.58 23.42
N THR A 61 20.79 -9.25 23.70
CA THR A 61 19.76 -10.25 23.98
C THR A 61 18.86 -10.52 22.80
N ASN A 62 18.90 -9.67 21.78
CA ASN A 62 18.02 -9.69 20.60
C ASN A 62 16.51 -9.62 20.96
N GLN A 63 16.18 -9.14 22.17
CA GLN A 63 14.81 -8.91 22.60
C GLN A 63 14.35 -7.51 22.22
N PRO A 64 13.05 -7.30 21.97
CA PRO A 64 12.50 -5.97 21.75
C PRO A 64 12.84 -5.02 22.90
N LEU A 65 13.30 -3.80 22.57
CA LEU A 65 13.58 -2.76 23.56
C LEU A 65 12.33 -2.19 24.22
N PHE A 66 11.18 -2.34 23.57
CA PHE A 66 9.87 -1.96 24.10
C PHE A 66 8.80 -2.87 23.48
N GLU A 67 7.68 -2.98 24.16
CA GLU A 67 6.54 -3.70 23.62
C GLU A 67 5.87 -2.90 22.51
N GLY A 68 5.70 -3.53 21.35
CA GLY A 68 4.90 -2.98 20.25
C GLY A 68 3.42 -3.03 20.60
N GLY A 69 2.68 -1.97 20.22
CA GLY A 69 1.23 -2.00 20.24
C GLY A 69 0.65 -2.97 19.20
N SER A 70 -0.67 -3.02 19.11
CA SER A 70 -1.38 -3.69 18.02
C SER A 70 -2.22 -2.70 17.24
N VAL A 71 -2.40 -2.97 15.95
CA VAL A 71 -3.27 -2.18 15.06
C VAL A 71 -4.28 -3.09 14.38
N ALA A 72 -5.47 -2.58 14.13
CA ALA A 72 -6.47 -3.25 13.31
C ALA A 72 -6.03 -3.17 11.84
N CYS A 73 -5.75 -4.32 11.26
CA CYS A 73 -5.34 -4.46 9.86
C CYS A 73 -6.49 -5.01 9.02
N LEU A 74 -6.54 -4.62 7.76
CA LEU A 74 -7.43 -5.24 6.77
C LEU A 74 -7.06 -6.72 6.60
N ASP A 75 -8.05 -7.53 6.26
CA ASP A 75 -7.78 -8.90 5.80
C ASP A 75 -6.95 -8.87 4.53
N LEU A 76 -6.01 -9.80 4.38
CA LEU A 76 -5.12 -9.85 3.22
C LEU A 76 -5.89 -9.92 1.91
N THR A 77 -6.98 -10.68 1.87
CA THR A 77 -7.85 -10.79 0.69
C THR A 77 -8.41 -9.44 0.27
N GLU A 78 -8.80 -8.63 1.24
CA GLU A 78 -9.29 -7.28 0.98
C GLU A 78 -8.17 -6.33 0.51
N VAL A 79 -6.98 -6.42 1.09
CA VAL A 79 -5.80 -5.67 0.62
C VAL A 79 -5.48 -6.00 -0.83
N VAL A 80 -5.53 -7.29 -1.20
CA VAL A 80 -5.29 -7.73 -2.60
C VAL A 80 -6.37 -7.20 -3.52
N ALA A 81 -7.63 -7.26 -3.12
CA ALA A 81 -8.74 -6.72 -3.91
C ALA A 81 -8.62 -5.20 -4.14
N GLU A 82 -8.17 -4.45 -3.13
CA GLU A 82 -7.88 -3.02 -3.26
C GLU A 82 -6.71 -2.74 -4.22
N LYS A 83 -5.64 -3.53 -4.15
CA LYS A 83 -4.50 -3.42 -5.08
C LYS A 83 -4.93 -3.70 -6.52
N MET A 84 -5.68 -4.79 -6.73
CA MET A 84 -6.24 -5.13 -8.04
C MET A 84 -7.14 -4.00 -8.58
N ARG A 85 -8.03 -3.46 -7.74
CA ARG A 85 -8.88 -2.34 -8.13
C ARG A 85 -8.04 -1.13 -8.53
N ALA A 86 -7.06 -0.75 -7.73
CA ALA A 86 -6.19 0.38 -8.03
C ALA A 86 -5.45 0.19 -9.36
N THR A 87 -4.89 -0.99 -9.59
CA THR A 87 -4.18 -1.33 -10.84
C THR A 87 -5.10 -1.27 -12.05
N ALA A 88 -6.34 -1.76 -11.91
CA ALA A 88 -7.31 -1.83 -13.00
C ALA A 88 -7.94 -0.47 -13.35
N THR A 89 -8.06 0.45 -12.38
CA THR A 89 -8.87 1.65 -12.53
C THR A 89 -8.09 2.97 -12.52
N ARG A 90 -6.80 2.96 -12.15
CA ARG A 90 -5.99 4.18 -12.16
C ARG A 90 -5.75 4.68 -13.58
N HIS A 91 -5.99 5.98 -13.77
CA HIS A 91 -5.68 6.65 -15.02
C HIS A 91 -4.16 6.67 -15.30
N HIS A 92 -3.37 6.94 -14.25
CA HIS A 92 -1.91 6.88 -14.33
C HIS A 92 -1.41 5.59 -13.71
N ILE A 93 -0.59 4.87 -14.48
CA ILE A 93 0.03 3.63 -14.04
C ILE A 93 0.98 3.93 -12.87
N ALA A 94 0.87 3.16 -11.80
CA ALA A 94 1.79 3.22 -10.68
C ALA A 94 2.62 1.93 -10.63
N PRO A 95 3.92 1.96 -10.95
CA PRO A 95 4.79 0.77 -10.99
C PRO A 95 4.73 -0.06 -9.69
N ARG A 96 4.64 0.62 -8.54
CA ARG A 96 4.52 -0.03 -7.23
C ARG A 96 3.29 -0.95 -7.09
N ASP A 97 2.19 -0.66 -7.77
CA ASP A 97 1.00 -1.51 -7.69
C ASP A 97 1.24 -2.85 -8.39
N PHE A 98 1.98 -2.85 -9.49
CA PHE A 98 2.39 -4.08 -10.20
C PHE A 98 3.46 -4.85 -9.41
N TYR A 99 4.42 -4.15 -8.80
CA TYR A 99 5.41 -4.76 -7.92
C TYR A 99 4.72 -5.50 -6.76
N ASP A 100 3.79 -4.84 -6.08
CA ASP A 100 3.03 -5.45 -4.98
C ASP A 100 2.22 -6.67 -5.45
N LEU A 101 1.58 -6.60 -6.64
CA LEU A 101 0.86 -7.75 -7.21
C LEU A 101 1.79 -8.91 -7.57
N GLY A 102 2.96 -8.62 -8.12
CA GLY A 102 4.00 -9.63 -8.38
C GLY A 102 4.37 -10.36 -7.10
N PHE A 103 4.69 -9.63 -6.04
CA PHE A 103 5.00 -10.20 -4.74
C PHE A 103 3.85 -11.06 -4.16
N ILE A 104 2.60 -10.61 -4.30
CA ILE A 104 1.40 -11.34 -3.85
C ILE A 104 1.24 -12.65 -4.63
N ILE A 105 1.51 -12.66 -5.94
CA ILE A 105 1.48 -13.86 -6.78
C ILE A 105 2.57 -14.84 -6.33
N GLU A 106 3.80 -14.37 -6.14
CA GLU A 106 4.92 -15.20 -5.69
C GLU A 106 4.70 -15.77 -4.28
N ALA A 107 4.02 -15.02 -3.41
CA ALA A 107 3.61 -15.48 -2.09
C ALA A 107 2.49 -16.55 -2.13
N GLY A 108 1.98 -16.91 -3.31
CA GLY A 108 1.01 -17.98 -3.50
C GLY A 108 -0.42 -17.60 -3.15
N PHE A 109 -0.80 -16.33 -3.31
CA PHE A 109 -2.20 -15.93 -3.11
C PHE A 109 -3.13 -16.64 -4.10
N ASP A 110 -4.24 -17.19 -3.58
CA ASP A 110 -5.20 -17.96 -4.39
C ASP A 110 -6.16 -17.05 -5.18
N PHE A 111 -5.77 -16.71 -6.39
CA PHE A 111 -6.63 -15.98 -7.33
C PHE A 111 -7.73 -16.86 -7.97
N GLN A 112 -7.76 -18.16 -7.75
CA GLN A 112 -8.82 -19.03 -8.26
C GLN A 112 -10.05 -19.03 -7.35
N ASN A 113 -9.92 -18.52 -6.12
CA ASN A 113 -11.03 -18.43 -5.18
C ASN A 113 -12.14 -17.49 -5.70
N PRO A 114 -13.36 -17.99 -5.95
CA PRO A 114 -14.46 -17.17 -6.46
C PRO A 114 -14.92 -16.08 -5.49
N GLU A 115 -14.73 -16.25 -4.18
CA GLU A 115 -15.09 -15.24 -3.18
C GLU A 115 -14.16 -14.01 -3.28
N PHE A 116 -12.91 -14.20 -3.69
CA PHE A 116 -12.01 -13.08 -3.99
C PHE A 116 -12.57 -12.20 -5.13
N TRP A 117 -13.04 -12.80 -6.21
CA TRP A 117 -13.58 -12.05 -7.34
C TRP A 117 -14.89 -11.34 -7.02
N LYS A 118 -15.73 -11.91 -6.16
CA LYS A 118 -16.91 -11.23 -5.63
C LYS A 118 -16.53 -10.02 -4.77
N LEU A 119 -15.50 -10.14 -3.96
CA LEU A 119 -14.97 -9.04 -3.16
C LEU A 119 -14.40 -7.94 -4.07
N PHE A 120 -13.63 -8.30 -5.09
CA PHE A 120 -13.10 -7.36 -6.06
C PHE A 120 -14.21 -6.58 -6.79
N GLN A 121 -15.28 -7.28 -7.22
CA GLN A 121 -16.45 -6.64 -7.81
C GLN A 121 -17.12 -5.65 -6.84
N LYS A 122 -17.23 -6.00 -5.55
CA LYS A 122 -17.75 -5.07 -4.53
C LYS A 122 -16.89 -3.82 -4.42
N LYS A 123 -15.56 -3.97 -4.41
CA LYS A 123 -14.62 -2.84 -4.37
C LYS A 123 -14.73 -1.93 -5.60
N LEU A 124 -14.96 -2.50 -6.77
CA LEU A 124 -15.25 -1.72 -7.98
C LEU A 124 -16.56 -0.93 -7.84
N ALA A 125 -17.62 -1.59 -7.34
CA ALA A 125 -18.92 -0.97 -7.14
C ALA A 125 -18.91 0.20 -6.14
N GLU A 126 -18.14 0.07 -5.03
CA GLU A 126 -17.99 1.12 -4.03
C GLU A 126 -17.44 2.43 -4.60
N ASP A 127 -16.51 2.35 -5.55
CA ASP A 127 -15.95 3.50 -6.25
C ASP A 127 -16.72 3.89 -7.53
N GLY A 128 -17.86 3.25 -7.80
CA GLY A 128 -18.71 3.53 -8.96
C GLY A 128 -18.17 2.99 -10.30
N PHE A 129 -17.20 2.08 -10.26
CA PHE A 129 -16.68 1.44 -11.46
C PHE A 129 -17.57 0.30 -11.95
N ASN A 130 -17.40 -0.04 -13.23
CA ASN A 130 -18.10 -1.17 -13.82
C ASN A 130 -17.67 -2.49 -13.14
N THR A 131 -18.62 -3.33 -12.77
CA THR A 131 -18.37 -4.62 -12.11
C THR A 131 -18.21 -5.79 -13.09
N ASP A 132 -18.38 -5.56 -14.40
CA ASP A 132 -18.08 -6.55 -15.43
C ASP A 132 -16.55 -6.70 -15.59
N LEU A 133 -16.00 -7.80 -15.09
CA LEU A 133 -14.56 -8.05 -15.07
C LEU A 133 -13.94 -8.10 -16.47
N SER A 134 -14.72 -8.41 -17.51
CA SER A 134 -14.21 -8.43 -18.89
C SER A 134 -13.75 -7.05 -19.37
N LYS A 135 -14.25 -5.98 -18.76
CA LYS A 135 -13.83 -4.60 -19.07
C LYS A 135 -12.42 -4.25 -18.64
N TYR A 136 -11.85 -5.02 -17.70
CA TYR A 136 -10.53 -4.76 -17.12
C TYR A 136 -9.41 -5.64 -17.68
N GLN A 137 -9.73 -6.62 -18.50
CA GLN A 137 -8.72 -7.52 -19.07
C GLN A 137 -7.63 -6.75 -19.84
N ASN A 138 -8.04 -5.78 -20.65
CA ASN A 138 -7.12 -4.94 -21.41
C ASN A 138 -6.37 -3.93 -20.55
N ASN A 139 -6.96 -3.50 -19.43
CA ASN A 139 -6.31 -2.56 -18.51
C ASN A 139 -5.21 -3.23 -17.68
N LEU A 140 -5.29 -4.53 -17.47
CA LEU A 140 -4.26 -5.33 -16.83
C LEU A 140 -3.19 -5.81 -17.82
N GLY A 141 -3.56 -5.94 -19.13
CA GLY A 141 -2.61 -6.18 -20.21
C GLY A 141 -2.05 -4.86 -20.72
N ARG A 142 -0.80 -4.58 -20.41
CA ARG A 142 -0.12 -3.33 -20.79
C ARG A 142 0.66 -3.50 -22.10
N SER A 143 0.78 -2.43 -22.87
CA SER A 143 1.62 -2.39 -24.05
C SER A 143 3.10 -2.35 -23.69
N ASP A 144 3.97 -2.73 -24.62
CA ASP A 144 5.43 -2.68 -24.42
C ASP A 144 5.92 -1.28 -24.06
N THR A 145 5.30 -0.24 -24.62
CA THR A 145 5.63 1.16 -24.29
C THR A 145 5.29 1.47 -22.82
N GLU A 146 4.12 1.04 -22.34
CA GLU A 146 3.72 1.25 -20.94
C GLU A 146 4.61 0.45 -19.98
N ILE A 147 5.02 -0.75 -20.37
CA ILE A 147 5.96 -1.57 -19.59
C ILE A 147 7.33 -0.90 -19.50
N SER A 148 7.84 -0.35 -20.61
CA SER A 148 9.10 0.38 -20.61
C SER A 148 9.04 1.64 -19.74
N ASP A 149 7.98 2.43 -19.85
CA ASP A 149 7.75 3.62 -19.01
C ASP A 149 7.68 3.25 -17.50
N MET A 150 7.02 2.14 -17.17
CA MET A 150 7.01 1.64 -15.79
C MET A 150 8.40 1.23 -15.32
N ALA A 151 9.19 0.57 -16.17
CA ALA A 151 10.55 0.15 -15.82
C ALA A 151 11.44 1.36 -15.53
N ASP A 152 11.38 2.40 -16.35
CA ASP A 152 12.13 3.64 -16.14
C ASP A 152 11.75 4.37 -14.85
N ARG A 153 10.49 4.24 -14.41
CA ARG A 153 9.98 4.86 -13.19
C ARG A 153 10.21 4.04 -11.93
N ILE A 154 10.47 2.74 -12.03
CA ILE A 154 10.73 1.85 -10.88
C ILE A 154 11.90 2.39 -10.05
N GLU A 155 12.99 2.82 -10.70
CA GLU A 155 14.16 3.34 -10.01
C GLU A 155 13.80 4.54 -9.13
N ALA A 156 13.06 5.50 -9.66
CA ALA A 156 12.68 6.70 -8.94
C ALA A 156 11.61 6.46 -7.85
N GLU A 157 10.68 5.53 -8.09
CA GLU A 157 9.50 5.35 -7.23
C GLU A 157 9.65 4.20 -6.21
N LEU A 158 10.48 3.20 -6.50
CA LEU A 158 10.59 1.98 -5.68
C LEU A 158 11.97 1.76 -5.08
N LEU A 159 13.06 1.94 -5.82
CA LEU A 159 14.40 1.55 -5.33
C LEU A 159 14.76 2.22 -4.01
N ALA A 160 14.35 3.46 -3.81
CA ALA A 160 14.63 4.20 -2.57
C ALA A 160 13.98 3.60 -1.32
N VAL A 161 12.91 2.80 -1.48
CA VAL A 161 12.13 2.21 -0.37
C VAL A 161 12.29 0.70 -0.24
N LEU A 162 12.88 0.03 -1.24
CA LEU A 162 13.16 -1.40 -1.19
C LEU A 162 14.38 -1.72 -0.34
N ALA A 163 14.38 -2.90 0.28
CA ALA A 163 15.56 -3.40 0.97
C ALA A 163 16.71 -3.68 -0.03
N PRO A 164 18.00 -3.54 0.36
CA PRO A 164 19.12 -3.70 -0.56
C PRO A 164 19.19 -5.03 -1.32
N GLN A 165 18.66 -6.10 -0.74
CA GLN A 165 18.55 -7.40 -1.41
C GLN A 165 17.47 -7.43 -2.50
N GLU A 166 16.40 -6.66 -2.34
CA GLU A 166 15.29 -6.55 -3.30
C GLU A 166 15.62 -5.63 -4.47
N GLN A 167 16.55 -4.68 -4.26
CA GLN A 167 17.03 -3.77 -5.32
C GLN A 167 17.85 -4.48 -6.40
N LYS A 168 18.25 -5.74 -6.17
CA LYS A 168 19.12 -6.52 -7.05
C LYS A 168 18.37 -7.58 -7.88
N ALA A 169 17.10 -7.77 -7.59
CA ALA A 169 16.23 -8.69 -8.31
C ALA A 169 15.63 -8.00 -9.54
#